data_aad548c752e4712c16f38b9f368b11ca
#
_entry.id   aad548c752e4712c16f38b9f368b11ca
#
_cell.length_a   1.000
_cell.length_b   1.000
_cell.length_c   1.000
_cell.angle_alpha   90.00
_cell.angle_beta   90.00
_cell.angle_gamma   90.00
#
_symmetry.space_group_name_H-M   'P 1'
#
loop_
_entity.id
_entity.type
_entity.pdbx_description
1 polymer ?
#
loop_
_entity_poly.entity_id
_entity_poly.type
_entity_poly.pdbx_seq_one_letter_code
_entity_poly.pdbx_strand_id
1 'polypeptide(L)'
;MKFKTKSVFAAVAIVVLVSVICVGCKKKNSDVFPASGAIAGWEKTSETRTFAAKDLWQYIDGDAEQYISAGVVSTSTSDYKYQGQLEATVDVYTMKDATGARAILEKGQSKDAQTVQLGDAGVAYAQSVIFRKGQALVRITAYEAAPNGQAALLALAHGVEAKL
;
A
#
# COMPACT_ATOMS: atom_id res chain seq x y z
N MET A 1 28.70 42.81 74.65
CA MET A 1 29.00 42.97 73.23
C MET A 1 28.32 41.81 72.52
N LYS A 2 27.17 42.04 71.83
CA LYS A 2 26.34 41.00 71.19
C LYS A 2 26.45 41.15 69.70
N PHE A 3 27.07 40.19 69.05
CA PHE A 3 27.08 40.12 67.59
C PHE A 3 25.84 39.34 67.10
N LYS A 4 25.02 40.01 66.34
CA LYS A 4 23.88 39.41 65.66
C LYS A 4 24.34 38.88 64.32
N THR A 5 24.32 37.59 64.14
CA THR A 5 24.51 36.89 62.87
C THR A 5 23.21 36.94 62.07
N LYS A 6 23.21 37.60 60.94
CA LYS A 6 22.08 37.57 60.00
C LYS A 6 22.25 36.35 59.09
N SER A 7 21.32 35.44 59.19
CA SER A 7 21.21 34.29 58.27
C SER A 7 20.60 34.74 56.92
N VAL A 8 21.34 34.54 55.88
CA VAL A 8 20.89 34.81 54.49
C VAL A 8 20.41 33.50 53.92
N PHE A 9 19.09 33.32 53.79
CA PHE A 9 18.51 32.23 53.08
C PHE A 9 18.62 32.52 51.58
N ALA A 10 19.51 31.78 50.89
CA ALA A 10 19.56 31.75 49.44
C ALA A 10 18.48 30.79 48.94
N ALA A 11 17.43 31.34 48.34
CA ALA A 11 16.42 30.58 47.64
C ALA A 11 16.98 30.12 46.28
N VAL A 12 17.28 28.80 46.18
CA VAL A 12 17.65 28.19 44.92
C VAL A 12 16.35 27.86 44.16
N ALA A 13 16.01 28.66 43.18
CA ALA A 13 14.91 28.36 42.28
C ALA A 13 15.39 27.31 41.26
N ILE A 14 14.94 26.07 41.39
CA ILE A 14 15.12 24.98 40.43
C ILE A 14 14.11 25.20 39.30
N VAL A 15 14.55 25.74 38.17
CA VAL A 15 13.77 25.77 36.94
C VAL A 15 13.84 24.41 36.32
N VAL A 16 12.78 23.59 36.49
CA VAL A 16 12.61 22.33 35.74
C VAL A 16 12.14 22.64 34.36
N LEU A 17 13.06 22.58 33.40
CA LEU A 17 12.77 22.70 31.98
C LEU A 17 12.14 21.38 31.51
N VAL A 18 10.81 21.33 31.46
CA VAL A 18 10.09 20.19 30.88
C VAL A 18 10.22 20.27 29.36
N SER A 19 11.19 19.55 28.82
CA SER A 19 11.31 19.34 27.36
C SER A 19 10.19 18.42 26.90
N VAL A 20 9.13 19.00 26.36
CA VAL A 20 8.09 18.25 25.64
C VAL A 20 8.71 17.74 24.34
N ILE A 21 9.19 16.50 24.37
CA ILE A 21 9.59 15.78 23.15
C ILE A 21 8.29 15.44 22.42
N CYS A 22 7.91 16.27 21.47
CA CYS A 22 6.93 15.90 20.45
C CYS A 22 7.54 14.75 19.64
N VAL A 23 7.32 13.52 20.06
CA VAL A 23 7.51 12.34 19.23
C VAL A 23 6.45 12.43 18.14
N GLY A 24 6.80 13.08 17.02
CA GLY A 24 6.02 13.04 15.81
C GLY A 24 5.87 11.58 15.44
N CYS A 25 4.70 10.98 15.70
CA CYS A 25 4.30 9.74 15.09
C CYS A 25 4.31 9.96 13.58
N LYS A 26 5.47 9.71 12.93
CA LYS A 26 5.48 9.39 11.52
C LYS A 26 4.57 8.18 11.41
N LYS A 27 3.36 8.36 10.87
CA LYS A 27 2.55 7.26 10.34
C LYS A 27 3.53 6.49 9.46
N LYS A 28 3.97 5.34 9.94
CA LYS A 28 4.70 4.38 9.16
C LYS A 28 3.65 3.92 8.14
N ASN A 29 3.65 4.53 6.95
CA ASN A 29 2.97 3.95 5.80
C ASN A 29 3.64 2.58 5.66
N SER A 30 2.99 1.55 6.20
CA SER A 30 3.43 0.19 5.96
C SER A 30 3.34 0.03 4.45
N ASP A 31 4.50 -0.07 3.81
CA ASP A 31 4.56 -0.29 2.38
C ASP A 31 3.77 -1.58 2.09
N VAL A 32 2.64 -1.43 1.42
CA VAL A 32 1.76 -2.56 1.07
C VAL A 32 2.42 -3.48 0.03
N PHE A 33 3.53 -3.03 -0.55
CA PHE A 33 4.30 -3.79 -1.52
C PHE A 33 5.31 -4.70 -0.81
N PRO A 34 5.31 -6.02 -1.04
CA PRO A 34 6.32 -6.92 -0.52
C PRO A 34 7.73 -6.47 -0.93
N ALA A 35 8.68 -6.50 0.01
CA ALA A 35 10.09 -6.26 -0.32
C ALA A 35 10.64 -7.42 -1.18
N SER A 36 11.74 -7.16 -1.91
CA SER A 36 12.44 -8.20 -2.68
C SER A 36 12.73 -9.42 -1.81
N GLY A 37 12.40 -10.60 -2.31
CA GLY A 37 12.61 -11.87 -1.61
C GLY A 37 11.61 -12.17 -0.48
N ALA A 38 10.71 -11.25 -0.13
CA ALA A 38 9.67 -11.52 0.87
C ALA A 38 8.66 -12.59 0.40
N ILE A 39 8.45 -12.69 -0.90
CA ILE A 39 7.67 -13.73 -1.54
C ILE A 39 8.62 -14.55 -2.42
N ALA A 40 8.63 -15.86 -2.23
CA ALA A 40 9.58 -16.76 -2.89
C ALA A 40 9.62 -16.56 -4.42
N GLY A 41 10.80 -16.29 -4.95
CA GLY A 41 11.06 -16.07 -6.37
C GLY A 41 10.71 -14.67 -6.90
N TRP A 42 10.07 -13.79 -6.11
CA TRP A 42 9.74 -12.44 -6.50
C TRP A 42 10.76 -11.41 -6.01
N GLU A 43 11.17 -10.55 -6.91
CA GLU A 43 12.02 -9.39 -6.65
C GLU A 43 11.26 -8.12 -7.04
N LYS A 44 11.27 -7.12 -6.16
CA LYS A 44 10.75 -5.78 -6.46
C LYS A 44 11.78 -5.05 -7.31
N THR A 45 11.40 -4.59 -8.51
CA THR A 45 12.33 -4.02 -9.50
C THR A 45 12.20 -2.51 -9.66
N SER A 46 11.16 -1.90 -9.09
CA SER A 46 10.98 -0.45 -9.13
C SER A 46 10.68 0.13 -7.74
N GLU A 47 11.00 1.43 -7.57
CA GLU A 47 10.49 2.21 -6.46
C GLU A 47 8.97 2.34 -6.56
N THR A 48 8.31 2.41 -5.41
CA THR A 48 6.86 2.64 -5.37
C THR A 48 6.54 4.05 -5.82
N ARG A 49 5.71 4.18 -6.85
CA ARG A 49 5.16 5.46 -7.33
C ARG A 49 3.73 5.59 -6.82
N THR A 50 3.31 6.80 -6.48
CA THR A 50 1.95 7.08 -6.02
C THR A 50 1.37 8.27 -6.76
N PHE A 51 0.14 8.10 -7.25
CA PHE A 51 -0.62 9.10 -8.00
C PHE A 51 -1.88 9.43 -7.20
N ALA A 52 -2.14 10.71 -6.99
CA ALA A 52 -3.43 11.17 -6.48
C ALA A 52 -4.51 11.02 -7.58
N ALA A 53 -5.79 10.95 -7.19
CA ALA A 53 -6.89 10.79 -8.14
C ALA A 53 -6.83 11.79 -9.31
N LYS A 54 -6.52 13.06 -9.05
CA LYS A 54 -6.42 14.12 -10.07
C LYS A 54 -5.29 13.91 -11.09
N ASP A 55 -4.26 13.13 -10.72
CA ASP A 55 -3.07 12.89 -11.53
C ASP A 55 -3.06 11.46 -12.11
N LEU A 56 -4.12 10.67 -11.87
CA LEU A 56 -4.20 9.26 -12.27
C LEU A 56 -4.10 9.06 -13.79
N TRP A 57 -4.57 10.03 -14.57
CA TRP A 57 -4.46 10.04 -16.04
C TRP A 57 -3.03 10.01 -16.54
N GLN A 58 -2.05 10.44 -15.74
CA GLN A 58 -0.62 10.36 -16.09
C GLN A 58 -0.08 8.93 -16.02
N TYR A 59 -0.79 8.05 -15.33
CA TYR A 59 -0.40 6.65 -15.13
C TYR A 59 -1.22 5.70 -16.00
N ILE A 60 -2.55 5.80 -15.95
CA ILE A 60 -3.46 4.99 -16.76
C ILE A 60 -4.23 5.90 -17.70
N ASP A 61 -3.78 5.92 -18.98
CA ASP A 61 -4.47 6.64 -20.04
C ASP A 61 -5.79 5.94 -20.39
N GLY A 62 -6.82 6.71 -20.69
CA GLY A 62 -8.14 6.20 -21.09
C GLY A 62 -8.99 5.57 -19.97
N ASP A 63 -8.41 4.80 -19.09
CA ASP A 63 -9.13 4.08 -18.03
C ASP A 63 -9.28 4.85 -16.71
N ALA A 64 -8.56 5.97 -16.54
CA ALA A 64 -8.55 6.74 -15.28
C ALA A 64 -9.97 7.17 -14.85
N GLU A 65 -10.81 7.56 -15.81
CA GLU A 65 -12.16 8.08 -15.54
C GLU A 65 -13.04 7.07 -14.78
N GLN A 66 -12.96 5.79 -15.09
CA GLN A 66 -13.75 4.78 -14.36
C GLN A 66 -13.36 4.67 -12.88
N TYR A 67 -12.06 4.78 -12.56
CA TYR A 67 -11.58 4.77 -11.18
C TYR A 67 -11.92 6.06 -10.44
N ILE A 68 -11.80 7.20 -11.11
CA ILE A 68 -12.18 8.51 -10.56
C ILE A 68 -13.68 8.53 -10.24
N SER A 69 -14.52 8.07 -11.17
CA SER A 69 -15.98 7.98 -10.99
C SER A 69 -16.37 7.01 -9.88
N ALA A 70 -15.59 5.94 -9.66
CA ALA A 70 -15.78 5.01 -8.56
C ALA A 70 -15.18 5.50 -7.22
N GLY A 71 -14.58 6.70 -7.20
CA GLY A 71 -14.10 7.34 -5.98
C GLY A 71 -12.69 6.91 -5.56
N VAL A 72 -11.77 6.70 -6.52
CA VAL A 72 -10.36 6.50 -6.19
C VAL A 72 -9.79 7.75 -5.50
N VAL A 73 -9.01 7.55 -4.46
CA VAL A 73 -8.30 8.60 -3.71
C VAL A 73 -6.85 8.69 -4.18
N SER A 74 -6.22 7.53 -4.29
CA SER A 74 -4.84 7.42 -4.77
C SER A 74 -4.59 6.02 -5.35
N THR A 75 -3.59 5.92 -6.20
CA THR A 75 -3.08 4.66 -6.74
C THR A 75 -1.59 4.59 -6.48
N SER A 76 -1.15 3.49 -5.88
CA SER A 76 0.28 3.19 -5.74
C SER A 76 0.63 2.00 -6.61
N THR A 77 1.81 2.03 -7.23
CA THR A 77 2.27 1.01 -8.17
C THR A 77 3.73 0.64 -7.95
N SER A 78 4.06 -0.62 -8.20
CA SER A 78 5.43 -1.15 -8.16
C SER A 78 5.57 -2.33 -9.10
N ASP A 79 6.75 -2.43 -9.72
CA ASP A 79 7.06 -3.51 -10.65
C ASP A 79 7.84 -4.62 -9.95
N TYR A 80 7.59 -5.84 -10.40
CA TYR A 80 8.17 -7.07 -9.85
C TYR A 80 8.65 -7.98 -10.97
N LYS A 81 9.63 -8.84 -10.63
CA LYS A 81 10.13 -9.89 -11.52
C LYS A 81 10.19 -11.22 -10.77
N TYR A 82 9.62 -12.27 -11.36
CA TYR A 82 9.65 -13.61 -10.83
C TYR A 82 10.72 -14.45 -11.52
N GLN A 83 11.69 -14.96 -10.73
CA GLN A 83 12.78 -15.83 -11.21
C GLN A 83 13.53 -15.26 -12.43
N GLY A 84 13.66 -13.93 -12.51
CA GLY A 84 14.35 -13.25 -13.61
C GLY A 84 13.65 -13.28 -14.98
N GLN A 85 12.42 -13.82 -15.07
CA GLN A 85 11.73 -14.04 -16.34
C GLN A 85 10.36 -13.33 -16.42
N LEU A 86 9.41 -13.67 -15.52
CA LEU A 86 8.06 -13.12 -15.55
C LEU A 86 8.04 -11.72 -14.93
N GLU A 87 7.69 -10.72 -15.69
CA GLU A 87 7.49 -9.35 -15.21
C GLU A 87 6.02 -9.09 -14.90
N ALA A 88 5.77 -8.42 -13.79
CA ALA A 88 4.43 -8.05 -13.37
C ALA A 88 4.42 -6.69 -12.68
N THR A 89 3.33 -5.95 -12.87
CA THR A 89 3.03 -4.72 -12.13
C THR A 89 1.97 -5.01 -11.07
N VAL A 90 2.18 -4.48 -9.88
CA VAL A 90 1.21 -4.47 -8.77
C VAL A 90 0.67 -3.06 -8.63
N ASP A 91 -0.64 -2.89 -8.79
CA ASP A 91 -1.37 -1.65 -8.56
C ASP A 91 -2.27 -1.79 -7.34
N VAL A 92 -2.20 -0.82 -6.44
CA VAL A 92 -3.07 -0.72 -5.27
C VAL A 92 -3.84 0.59 -5.35
N TYR A 93 -5.12 0.49 -5.65
CA TYR A 93 -6.06 1.60 -5.69
C TYR A 93 -6.71 1.76 -4.30
N THR A 94 -6.46 2.88 -3.64
CA THR A 94 -7.17 3.24 -2.42
C THR A 94 -8.45 3.97 -2.82
N MET A 95 -9.58 3.34 -2.58
CA MET A 95 -10.88 3.91 -2.88
C MET A 95 -11.42 4.68 -1.67
N LYS A 96 -12.37 5.59 -1.88
CA LYS A 96 -13.08 6.31 -0.82
C LYS A 96 -13.79 5.36 0.13
N ASP A 97 -14.33 4.26 -0.40
CA ASP A 97 -15.05 3.23 0.35
C ASP A 97 -15.00 1.87 -0.38
N ALA A 98 -15.49 0.84 0.30
CA ALA A 98 -15.54 -0.52 -0.24
C ALA A 98 -16.51 -0.68 -1.42
N THR A 99 -17.49 0.23 -1.58
CA THR A 99 -18.46 0.19 -2.68
C THR A 99 -17.77 0.49 -4.01
N GLY A 100 -16.90 1.52 -4.03
CA GLY A 100 -16.09 1.85 -5.20
C GLY A 100 -15.17 0.71 -5.61
N ALA A 101 -14.47 0.08 -4.65
CA ALA A 101 -13.61 -1.07 -4.91
C ALA A 101 -14.41 -2.25 -5.51
N ARG A 102 -15.61 -2.52 -4.98
CA ARG A 102 -16.51 -3.55 -5.48
C ARG A 102 -16.96 -3.26 -6.91
N ALA A 103 -17.41 -2.04 -7.19
CA ALA A 103 -17.92 -1.65 -8.49
C ALA A 103 -16.87 -1.86 -9.61
N ILE A 104 -15.61 -1.51 -9.34
CA ILE A 104 -14.53 -1.74 -10.31
C ILE A 104 -14.25 -3.23 -10.50
N LEU A 105 -14.19 -4.01 -9.40
CA LEU A 105 -13.96 -5.46 -9.48
C LEU A 105 -15.04 -6.15 -10.32
N GLU A 106 -16.32 -5.87 -10.04
CA GLU A 106 -17.47 -6.49 -10.73
C GLU A 106 -17.54 -6.07 -12.20
N LYS A 107 -17.30 -4.79 -12.50
CA LYS A 107 -17.31 -4.29 -13.88
C LYS A 107 -16.22 -4.92 -14.75
N GLY A 108 -15.06 -5.24 -14.17
CA GLY A 108 -13.92 -5.79 -14.88
C GLY A 108 -13.96 -7.31 -15.04
N GLN A 109 -14.97 -8.01 -14.54
CA GLN A 109 -15.05 -9.47 -14.66
C GLN A 109 -15.45 -9.90 -16.07
N SER A 110 -14.71 -10.87 -16.61
CA SER A 110 -15.01 -11.56 -17.86
C SER A 110 -15.37 -13.04 -17.60
N LYS A 111 -15.79 -13.75 -18.64
CA LYS A 111 -16.29 -15.14 -18.52
C LYS A 111 -15.22 -16.16 -18.10
N ASP A 112 -13.96 -15.84 -18.31
CA ASP A 112 -12.79 -16.65 -17.96
C ASP A 112 -12.23 -16.34 -16.55
N ALA A 113 -12.92 -15.49 -15.79
CA ALA A 113 -12.60 -15.19 -14.40
C ALA A 113 -12.73 -16.41 -13.50
N GLN A 114 -11.67 -16.79 -12.83
CA GLN A 114 -11.67 -17.84 -11.81
C GLN A 114 -11.74 -17.18 -10.44
N THR A 115 -12.78 -17.51 -9.66
CA THR A 115 -12.90 -17.01 -8.28
C THR A 115 -11.78 -17.58 -7.43
N VAL A 116 -11.12 -16.71 -6.65
CA VAL A 116 -10.02 -17.08 -5.73
C VAL A 116 -10.27 -16.51 -4.34
N GLN A 117 -9.72 -17.18 -3.31
CA GLN A 117 -9.83 -16.75 -1.92
C GLN A 117 -8.75 -15.68 -1.65
N LEU A 118 -9.07 -14.43 -1.92
CA LEU A 118 -8.22 -13.26 -1.70
C LEU A 118 -9.07 -12.08 -1.22
N GLY A 119 -8.69 -11.49 -0.12
CA GLY A 119 -9.39 -10.36 0.47
C GLY A 119 -10.87 -10.67 0.74
N ASP A 120 -11.74 -9.70 0.47
CA ASP A 120 -13.19 -9.87 0.56
C ASP A 120 -13.78 -10.50 -0.72
N ALA A 121 -13.13 -10.35 -1.85
CA ALA A 121 -13.45 -10.97 -3.13
C ALA A 121 -12.25 -10.87 -4.07
N GLY A 122 -11.97 -11.94 -4.82
CA GLY A 122 -10.88 -12.00 -5.77
C GLY A 122 -11.18 -12.85 -6.98
N VAL A 123 -10.56 -12.51 -8.09
CA VAL A 123 -10.58 -13.27 -9.35
C VAL A 123 -9.18 -13.38 -9.93
N ALA A 124 -8.90 -14.50 -10.56
CA ALA A 124 -7.66 -14.75 -11.28
C ALA A 124 -7.94 -15.06 -12.74
N TYR A 125 -7.03 -14.62 -13.58
CA TYR A 125 -6.95 -14.90 -15.02
C TYR A 125 -5.60 -15.53 -15.33
N ALA A 126 -5.35 -15.87 -16.56
CA ALA A 126 -4.06 -16.45 -16.96
C ALA A 126 -2.86 -15.53 -16.65
N GLN A 127 -3.02 -14.21 -16.80
CA GLN A 127 -1.96 -13.22 -16.66
C GLN A 127 -2.29 -12.11 -15.64
N SER A 128 -3.35 -12.23 -14.86
CA SER A 128 -3.67 -11.22 -13.86
C SER A 128 -4.45 -11.80 -12.69
N VAL A 129 -4.31 -11.11 -11.55
CA VAL A 129 -5.09 -11.33 -10.33
C VAL A 129 -5.65 -10.00 -9.89
N ILE A 130 -6.94 -9.96 -9.59
CA ILE A 130 -7.62 -8.76 -9.11
C ILE A 130 -8.38 -9.12 -7.85
N PHE A 131 -8.20 -8.35 -6.79
CA PHE A 131 -8.96 -8.57 -5.55
C PHE A 131 -9.22 -7.25 -4.82
N ARG A 132 -10.21 -7.27 -3.93
CA ARG A 132 -10.48 -6.16 -3.01
C ARG A 132 -10.38 -6.61 -1.56
N LYS A 133 -9.93 -5.69 -0.69
CA LYS A 133 -9.95 -5.86 0.77
C LYS A 133 -10.33 -4.51 1.39
N GLY A 134 -11.51 -4.42 1.99
CA GLY A 134 -12.08 -3.16 2.44
C GLY A 134 -12.20 -2.16 1.29
N GLN A 135 -11.54 -1.02 1.44
CA GLN A 135 -11.49 0.06 0.43
C GLN A 135 -10.32 -0.09 -0.57
N ALA A 136 -9.44 -1.07 -0.40
CA ALA A 136 -8.36 -1.32 -1.35
C ALA A 136 -8.84 -2.24 -2.48
N LEU A 137 -8.53 -1.85 -3.71
CA LEU A 137 -8.59 -2.69 -4.89
C LEU A 137 -7.16 -2.94 -5.37
N VAL A 138 -6.79 -4.19 -5.54
CA VAL A 138 -5.47 -4.59 -6.02
C VAL A 138 -5.60 -5.25 -7.37
N ARG A 139 -4.75 -4.84 -8.31
CA ARG A 139 -4.58 -5.48 -9.61
C ARG A 139 -3.11 -5.86 -9.77
N ILE A 140 -2.87 -7.11 -10.10
CA ILE A 140 -1.54 -7.61 -10.46
C ILE A 140 -1.62 -8.10 -11.89
N THR A 141 -0.79 -7.56 -12.77
CA THR A 141 -0.82 -7.88 -14.19
C THR A 141 0.57 -8.29 -14.66
N ALA A 142 0.68 -9.48 -15.24
CA ALA A 142 1.88 -9.92 -15.94
C ALA A 142 1.82 -9.51 -17.42
N TYR A 143 2.96 -9.11 -17.98
CA TYR A 143 3.04 -8.67 -19.37
C TYR A 143 3.03 -9.83 -20.37
N GLU A 144 3.46 -11.01 -19.91
CA GLU A 144 3.55 -12.21 -20.75
C GLU A 144 3.00 -13.43 -20.00
N ALA A 145 2.54 -14.42 -20.74
CA ALA A 145 2.18 -15.71 -20.17
C ALA A 145 3.46 -16.51 -19.86
N ALA A 146 3.49 -17.15 -18.70
CA ALA A 146 4.61 -18.01 -18.30
C ALA A 146 4.10 -19.33 -17.71
N PRO A 147 4.86 -20.42 -17.82
CA PRO A 147 4.57 -21.65 -17.10
C PRO A 147 4.45 -21.35 -15.60
N ASN A 148 3.39 -21.83 -14.95
CA ASN A 148 3.08 -21.53 -13.55
C ASN A 148 2.88 -20.04 -13.21
N GLY A 149 2.75 -19.14 -14.20
CA GLY A 149 2.62 -17.70 -14.02
C GLY A 149 1.44 -17.34 -13.13
N GLN A 150 0.26 -17.95 -13.33
CA GLN A 150 -0.91 -17.71 -12.49
C GLN A 150 -0.65 -18.06 -11.00
N ALA A 151 0.00 -19.19 -10.72
CA ALA A 151 0.34 -19.57 -9.36
C ALA A 151 1.33 -18.59 -8.72
N ALA A 152 2.31 -18.13 -9.49
CA ALA A 152 3.27 -17.10 -9.04
C ALA A 152 2.55 -15.77 -8.73
N LEU A 153 1.63 -15.32 -9.60
CA LEU A 153 0.83 -14.10 -9.37
C LEU A 153 -0.06 -14.23 -8.12
N LEU A 154 -0.66 -15.39 -7.88
CA LEU A 154 -1.44 -15.64 -6.67
C LEU A 154 -0.57 -15.57 -5.41
N ALA A 155 0.64 -16.12 -5.44
CA ALA A 155 1.57 -16.01 -4.31
C ALA A 155 1.94 -14.54 -4.02
N LEU A 156 2.20 -13.74 -5.06
CA LEU A 156 2.44 -12.30 -4.90
C LEU A 156 1.22 -11.58 -4.34
N ALA A 157 0.02 -11.92 -4.83
CA ALA A 157 -1.24 -11.35 -4.37
C ALA A 157 -1.49 -11.61 -2.88
N HIS A 158 -1.26 -12.83 -2.39
CA HIS A 158 -1.31 -13.13 -0.95
C HIS A 158 -0.29 -12.33 -0.14
N GLY A 159 0.90 -12.10 -0.70
CA GLY A 159 1.91 -11.25 -0.07
C GLY A 159 1.47 -9.79 0.08
N VAL A 160 0.78 -9.25 -0.91
CA VAL A 160 0.17 -7.91 -0.85
C VAL A 160 -1.01 -7.88 0.11
N GLU A 161 -1.90 -8.87 0.03
CA GLU A 161 -3.07 -9.01 0.90
C GLU A 161 -2.69 -9.01 2.39
N ALA A 162 -1.62 -9.70 2.75
CA ALA A 162 -1.14 -9.78 4.13
C ALA A 162 -0.66 -8.43 4.70
N LYS A 163 -0.44 -7.45 3.85
CA LYS A 163 0.03 -6.10 4.21
C LYS A 163 -1.07 -5.03 4.20
N LEU A 164 -2.24 -5.34 3.65
CA LEU A 164 -3.47 -4.55 3.68
C LEU A 164 -4.23 -4.82 4.99
#